data_67aa22ee05780a8352e8570f4fda3f67
#
_entry.id   67aa22ee05780a8352e8570f4fda3f67
#
_cell.length_a   1.000
_cell.length_b   1.000
_cell.length_c   1.000
_cell.angle_alpha   90.00
_cell.angle_beta   90.00
_cell.angle_gamma   90.00
#
_symmetry.space_group_name_H-M   'P 1'
#
loop_
_entity.id
_entity.type
_entity.pdbx_description
1 polymer ?
#
loop_
_entity_poly.entity_id
_entity_poly.type
_entity_poly.pdbx_seq_one_letter_code
_entity_poly.pdbx_strand_id
1 'polypeptide(L)'
;MLKMKNITKLFLYLNLCLTLLACSKISPKGEIEVKDVTVENFTKLNLKGDFKVFFAKGNQNLVSVETYPNVYKNLDIEVENGILTIEENRKTDQVDFYNITIFGKNDLNEVSLSDKVEMNVSGQVKTPEFSLHLKGNSKFMGAVIAPKSKIEMAEKSNANILGETKNLNLKLADSASIMAPYFYVENLEILSQNGASAGLNIDQEMKGTLENTSKLIFYGEPLNKLTKKDKASVENRKLK
;
A
#
# COMPACT_ATOMS: atom_id res chain seq x y z
N MET A 1 -28.00 19.17 -47.51
CA MET A 1 -27.56 17.97 -46.74
C MET A 1 -26.04 17.74 -46.68
N LEU A 2 -25.24 18.30 -47.56
CA LEU A 2 -23.77 18.09 -47.54
C LEU A 2 -23.01 18.85 -46.44
N LYS A 3 -23.47 20.04 -46.01
CA LYS A 3 -22.77 20.83 -44.95
C LYS A 3 -22.85 20.25 -43.52
N MET A 4 -23.91 19.56 -43.16
CA MET A 4 -24.05 18.94 -41.83
C MET A 4 -23.11 17.76 -41.60
N LYS A 5 -22.84 16.95 -42.62
CA LYS A 5 -21.91 15.81 -42.50
C LYS A 5 -20.45 16.24 -42.20
N ASN A 6 -20.02 17.41 -42.67
CA ASN A 6 -18.69 17.92 -42.44
C ASN A 6 -18.53 18.53 -41.03
N ILE A 7 -19.59 19.13 -40.50
CA ILE A 7 -19.61 19.66 -39.12
C ILE A 7 -19.52 18.49 -38.10
N THR A 8 -20.27 17.43 -38.35
CA THR A 8 -20.23 16.23 -37.47
C THR A 8 -18.86 15.55 -37.47
N LYS A 9 -18.19 15.47 -38.64
CA LYS A 9 -16.84 14.97 -38.75
C LYS A 9 -15.84 15.87 -38.03
N LEU A 10 -15.95 17.18 -38.15
CA LEU A 10 -15.11 18.16 -37.46
C LEU A 10 -15.26 18.05 -35.94
N PHE A 11 -16.48 17.88 -35.42
CA PHE A 11 -16.73 17.62 -33.99
C PHE A 11 -16.15 16.29 -33.51
N LEU A 12 -16.20 15.25 -34.34
CA LEU A 12 -15.62 13.94 -34.01
C LEU A 12 -14.09 13.99 -33.95
N TYR A 13 -13.46 14.72 -34.90
CA TYR A 13 -11.99 14.93 -34.87
C TYR A 13 -11.56 15.82 -33.71
N LEU A 14 -12.32 16.84 -33.35
CA LEU A 14 -12.01 17.72 -32.23
C LEU A 14 -12.12 16.97 -30.89
N ASN A 15 -13.13 16.10 -30.72
CA ASN A 15 -13.21 15.21 -29.55
C ASN A 15 -12.08 14.17 -29.50
N LEU A 16 -11.69 13.60 -30.63
CA LEU A 16 -10.60 12.65 -30.70
C LEU A 16 -9.24 13.32 -30.37
N CYS A 17 -9.03 14.56 -30.79
CA CYS A 17 -7.82 15.32 -30.44
C CYS A 17 -7.78 15.73 -28.96
N LEU A 18 -8.92 16.04 -28.33
CA LEU A 18 -8.96 16.34 -26.88
C LEU A 18 -8.62 15.12 -26.00
N THR A 19 -8.96 13.91 -26.44
CA THR A 19 -8.65 12.70 -25.68
C THR A 19 -7.15 12.30 -25.73
N LEU A 20 -6.40 12.79 -26.71
CA LEU A 20 -4.95 12.51 -26.84
C LEU A 20 -4.07 13.42 -25.96
N LEU A 21 -4.61 14.51 -25.38
CA LEU A 21 -3.85 15.43 -24.52
C LEU A 21 -3.81 15.03 -23.03
N ALA A 22 -4.58 14.02 -22.64
CA ALA A 22 -4.82 13.72 -21.23
C ALA A 22 -3.82 12.75 -20.56
N CYS A 23 -2.77 12.28 -21.24
CA CYS A 23 -1.90 11.23 -20.68
C CYS A 23 -0.40 11.50 -20.81
N SER A 24 0.06 12.75 -20.66
CA SER A 24 1.49 13.02 -20.60
C SER A 24 2.02 12.77 -19.20
N LYS A 25 2.91 11.81 -19.06
CA LYS A 25 3.68 11.58 -17.82
C LYS A 25 4.65 12.73 -17.58
N ILE A 26 5.04 12.93 -16.33
CA ILE A 26 6.06 13.90 -15.95
C ILE A 26 7.43 13.23 -15.95
N SER A 27 8.31 13.68 -16.85
CA SER A 27 9.73 13.31 -16.82
C SER A 27 10.52 14.30 -15.95
N PRO A 28 11.52 13.84 -15.16
CA PRO A 28 12.30 14.67 -14.26
C PRO A 28 13.06 15.76 -15.04
N LYS A 29 13.14 16.96 -14.44
CA LYS A 29 13.87 18.13 -14.99
C LYS A 29 14.48 18.97 -13.88
N GLY A 30 15.70 19.43 -14.09
CA GLY A 30 16.47 20.22 -13.16
C GLY A 30 17.44 19.38 -12.33
N GLU A 31 17.97 19.95 -11.26
CA GLU A 31 18.79 19.25 -10.29
C GLU A 31 17.92 18.78 -9.12
N ILE A 32 18.33 17.70 -8.45
CA ILE A 32 17.63 17.17 -7.29
C ILE A 32 17.71 18.19 -6.15
N GLU A 33 16.58 18.42 -5.51
CA GLU A 33 16.48 19.29 -4.34
C GLU A 33 15.70 18.60 -3.20
N VAL A 34 15.95 19.07 -1.98
CA VAL A 34 15.19 18.65 -0.80
C VAL A 34 14.23 19.77 -0.42
N LYS A 35 12.96 19.41 -0.21
CA LYS A 35 11.89 20.31 0.25
C LYS A 35 11.28 19.76 1.52
N ASP A 36 11.31 20.57 2.55
CA ASP A 36 10.72 20.27 3.86
C ASP A 36 9.38 20.98 4.03
N VAL A 37 8.36 20.22 4.41
CA VAL A 37 7.00 20.71 4.67
C VAL A 37 6.59 20.30 6.08
N THR A 38 6.41 21.28 6.97
CA THR A 38 5.80 21.04 8.28
C THR A 38 4.31 20.79 8.09
N VAL A 39 3.80 19.73 8.69
CA VAL A 39 2.40 19.33 8.56
C VAL A 39 1.71 19.22 9.92
N GLU A 40 0.38 19.21 9.92
CA GLU A 40 -0.43 19.03 11.12
C GLU A 40 -0.27 17.62 11.71
N ASN A 41 -0.91 17.38 12.87
CA ASN A 41 -0.88 16.05 13.51
C ASN A 41 -1.66 15.03 12.67
N PHE A 42 -1.06 13.88 12.49
CA PHE A 42 -1.69 12.74 11.81
C PHE A 42 -1.37 11.43 12.55
N THR A 43 -2.22 10.45 12.33
CA THR A 43 -2.05 9.04 12.75
C THR A 43 -2.35 8.09 11.61
N LYS A 44 -2.74 8.62 10.44
CA LYS A 44 -3.08 7.86 9.25
C LYS A 44 -2.31 8.39 8.04
N LEU A 45 -1.96 7.48 7.15
CA LEU A 45 -1.31 7.79 5.88
C LEU A 45 -2.14 7.31 4.70
N ASN A 46 -2.29 8.16 3.68
CA ASN A 46 -2.85 7.82 2.38
C ASN A 46 -1.87 8.25 1.29
N LEU A 47 -1.16 7.28 0.71
CA LEU A 47 -0.03 7.54 -0.19
C LEU A 47 -0.30 6.92 -1.56
N LYS A 48 -0.19 7.73 -2.63
CA LYS A 48 -0.49 7.30 -4.00
C LYS A 48 0.49 7.88 -5.01
N GLY A 49 1.15 7.04 -5.78
CA GLY A 49 2.14 7.46 -6.78
C GLY A 49 3.21 6.41 -7.05
N ASP A 50 4.35 6.86 -7.59
CA ASP A 50 5.52 6.03 -7.90
C ASP A 50 6.76 6.55 -7.16
N PHE A 51 6.75 6.45 -5.80
CA PHE A 51 7.80 6.98 -4.95
C PHE A 51 8.10 6.07 -3.74
N LYS A 52 9.28 6.27 -3.15
CA LYS A 52 9.71 5.57 -1.92
C LYS A 52 9.46 6.44 -0.70
N VAL A 53 8.96 5.81 0.37
CA VAL A 53 8.63 6.47 1.62
C VAL A 53 9.38 5.82 2.78
N PHE A 54 9.98 6.64 3.62
CA PHE A 54 10.54 6.25 4.90
C PHE A 54 9.76 6.97 6.01
N PHE A 55 9.15 6.19 6.89
CA PHE A 55 8.49 6.74 8.07
C PHE A 55 9.35 6.50 9.31
N ALA A 56 9.54 7.53 10.11
CA ALA A 56 10.19 7.45 11.41
C ALA A 56 9.43 8.26 12.46
N LYS A 57 9.42 7.79 13.71
CA LYS A 57 8.97 8.64 14.83
C LYS A 57 9.96 9.79 15.06
N GLY A 58 9.43 10.98 15.28
CA GLY A 58 10.21 12.18 15.49
C GLY A 58 9.56 13.13 16.49
N ASN A 59 10.24 14.23 16.76
CA ASN A 59 9.75 15.27 17.68
C ASN A 59 8.84 16.30 17.01
N GLN A 60 8.70 16.22 15.69
CA GLN A 60 7.85 17.10 14.88
C GLN A 60 7.18 16.30 13.75
N ASN A 61 6.10 16.85 13.22
CA ASN A 61 5.49 16.32 12.01
C ASN A 61 6.09 17.04 10.81
N LEU A 62 6.82 16.32 9.99
CA LEU A 62 7.58 16.85 8.86
C LEU A 62 7.54 15.86 7.69
N VAL A 63 7.33 16.39 6.51
CA VAL A 63 7.50 15.67 5.24
C VAL A 63 8.69 16.26 4.52
N SER A 64 9.74 15.49 4.31
CA SER A 64 10.95 15.87 3.56
C SER A 64 10.93 15.13 2.22
N VAL A 65 10.89 15.88 1.13
CA VAL A 65 10.82 15.33 -0.24
C VAL A 65 12.13 15.62 -0.96
N GLU A 66 12.83 14.57 -1.37
CA GLU A 66 14.04 14.62 -2.18
C GLU A 66 13.72 14.17 -3.61
N THR A 67 13.64 15.12 -4.53
CA THR A 67 13.32 14.84 -5.93
C THR A 67 13.61 16.06 -6.83
N TYR A 68 13.25 16.00 -8.09
CA TYR A 68 13.35 17.07 -9.08
C TYR A 68 12.28 18.14 -8.87
N PRO A 69 12.58 19.45 -9.14
CA PRO A 69 11.64 20.54 -8.88
C PRO A 69 10.26 20.41 -9.54
N ASN A 70 10.22 19.88 -10.77
CA ASN A 70 8.99 19.69 -11.49
C ASN A 70 8.21 18.45 -11.03
N VAL A 71 8.88 17.46 -10.45
CA VAL A 71 8.27 16.29 -9.83
C VAL A 71 7.67 16.69 -8.48
N TYR A 72 8.41 17.47 -7.66
CA TYR A 72 7.88 18.03 -6.42
C TYR A 72 6.58 18.83 -6.64
N LYS A 73 6.55 19.70 -7.66
CA LYS A 73 5.35 20.49 -8.01
C LYS A 73 4.15 19.64 -8.46
N ASN A 74 4.36 18.37 -8.72
CA ASN A 74 3.32 17.41 -9.10
C ASN A 74 2.76 16.65 -7.88
N LEU A 75 3.33 16.86 -6.69
CA LEU A 75 2.81 16.29 -5.46
C LEU A 75 1.79 17.21 -4.81
N ASP A 76 0.73 16.60 -4.32
CA ASP A 76 -0.19 17.17 -3.36
C ASP A 76 0.14 16.61 -1.97
N ILE A 77 0.33 17.47 -0.99
CA ILE A 77 0.70 17.10 0.39
C ILE A 77 -0.22 17.86 1.33
N GLU A 78 -1.15 17.16 1.96
CA GLU A 78 -2.13 17.77 2.85
C GLU A 78 -2.43 16.88 4.07
N VAL A 79 -2.89 17.50 5.15
CA VAL A 79 -3.45 16.79 6.30
C VAL A 79 -4.89 17.20 6.50
N GLU A 80 -5.80 16.24 6.41
CA GLU A 80 -7.20 16.45 6.69
C GLU A 80 -7.71 15.35 7.62
N ASN A 81 -8.43 15.73 8.68
CA ASN A 81 -9.00 14.80 9.67
C ASN A 81 -7.99 13.79 10.25
N GLY A 82 -6.72 14.20 10.43
CA GLY A 82 -5.65 13.37 10.95
C GLY A 82 -5.09 12.34 9.96
N ILE A 83 -5.39 12.49 8.67
CA ILE A 83 -4.84 11.71 7.56
C ILE A 83 -3.85 12.58 6.80
N LEU A 84 -2.59 12.18 6.75
CA LEU A 84 -1.61 12.77 5.84
C LEU A 84 -1.76 12.09 4.48
N THR A 85 -2.20 12.87 3.48
CA THR A 85 -2.29 12.44 2.08
C THR A 85 -1.10 12.98 1.30
N ILE A 86 -0.43 12.10 0.55
CA ILE A 86 0.58 12.46 -0.43
C ILE A 86 0.23 11.75 -1.74
N GLU A 87 -0.11 12.52 -2.77
CA GLU A 87 -0.56 11.99 -4.05
C GLU A 87 0.11 12.70 -5.23
N GLU A 88 0.46 11.93 -6.26
CA GLU A 88 0.86 12.47 -7.55
C GLU A 88 -0.37 12.93 -8.35
N ASN A 89 -0.40 14.20 -8.76
CA ASN A 89 -1.45 14.74 -9.63
C ASN A 89 -1.44 14.11 -11.03
N ARG A 90 -0.27 13.75 -11.52
CA ARG A 90 -0.04 13.04 -12.80
C ARG A 90 1.05 12.01 -12.62
N LYS A 91 0.93 10.87 -13.30
CA LYS A 91 1.96 9.82 -13.29
C LYS A 91 3.30 10.35 -13.73
N THR A 92 4.33 9.95 -13.04
CA THR A 92 5.74 10.23 -13.39
C THR A 92 6.31 9.15 -14.30
N ASP A 93 7.43 9.43 -14.94
CA ASP A 93 8.15 8.51 -15.81
C ASP A 93 9.65 8.53 -15.52
N GLN A 94 10.19 7.35 -15.15
CA GLN A 94 11.64 7.12 -14.95
C GLN A 94 12.29 8.14 -13.98
N VAL A 95 11.68 8.38 -12.82
CA VAL A 95 12.26 9.21 -11.77
C VAL A 95 13.17 8.35 -10.91
N ASP A 96 14.48 8.55 -11.01
CA ASP A 96 15.51 7.80 -10.28
C ASP A 96 15.64 8.22 -8.81
N PHE A 97 15.38 9.51 -8.51
CA PHE A 97 15.38 10.06 -7.15
C PHE A 97 14.00 10.59 -6.78
N TYR A 98 13.26 9.81 -5.99
CA TYR A 98 11.94 10.18 -5.53
C TYR A 98 11.70 9.58 -4.13
N ASN A 99 12.36 10.20 -3.17
CA ASN A 99 12.33 9.76 -1.78
C ASN A 99 11.52 10.74 -0.94
N ILE A 100 10.65 10.22 -0.10
CA ILE A 100 9.86 11.00 0.84
C ILE A 100 10.13 10.46 2.23
N THR A 101 10.66 11.30 3.12
CA THR A 101 10.83 10.96 4.53
C THR A 101 9.73 11.64 5.33
N ILE A 102 8.96 10.85 6.06
CA ILE A 102 7.87 11.34 6.91
C ILE A 102 8.28 11.14 8.37
N PHE A 103 8.36 12.24 9.11
CA PHE A 103 8.51 12.21 10.57
C PHE A 103 7.15 12.47 11.22
N GLY A 104 6.73 11.57 12.13
CA GLY A 104 5.49 11.69 12.87
C GLY A 104 5.71 11.64 14.38
N LYS A 105 5.03 12.51 15.14
CA LYS A 105 5.04 12.48 16.61
C LYS A 105 4.32 11.27 17.17
N ASN A 106 3.28 10.82 16.48
CA ASN A 106 2.40 9.75 16.91
C ASN A 106 2.70 8.44 16.17
N ASP A 107 2.28 7.33 16.76
CA ASP A 107 2.25 6.06 16.05
C ASP A 107 1.12 6.06 15.01
N LEU A 108 1.37 5.35 13.91
CA LEU A 108 0.38 5.18 12.86
C LEU A 108 -0.64 4.10 13.26
N ASN A 109 -1.91 4.35 13.02
CA ASN A 109 -2.96 3.36 13.19
C ASN A 109 -3.58 2.88 11.87
N GLU A 110 -3.33 3.62 10.77
CA GLU A 110 -3.80 3.25 9.44
C GLU A 110 -2.80 3.69 8.36
N VAL A 111 -2.53 2.79 7.41
CA VAL A 111 -1.68 3.04 6.25
C VAL A 111 -2.37 2.54 5.00
N SER A 112 -2.58 3.42 4.03
CA SER A 112 -3.09 3.10 2.70
C SER A 112 -2.05 3.45 1.65
N LEU A 113 -1.64 2.44 0.87
CA LEU A 113 -0.67 2.61 -0.22
C LEU A 113 -1.29 2.14 -1.54
N SER A 114 -1.09 2.91 -2.59
CA SER A 114 -1.56 2.56 -3.93
C SER A 114 -0.55 2.90 -5.02
N ASP A 115 -0.85 2.48 -6.25
CA ASP A 115 0.01 2.53 -7.43
C ASP A 115 1.34 1.77 -7.21
N LYS A 116 2.47 2.45 -7.03
CA LYS A 116 3.78 1.83 -6.83
C LYS A 116 4.53 2.37 -5.60
N VAL A 117 3.80 2.92 -4.64
CA VAL A 117 4.44 3.41 -3.41
C VAL A 117 5.13 2.27 -2.67
N GLU A 118 6.40 2.45 -2.34
CA GLU A 118 7.16 1.54 -1.48
C GLU A 118 7.42 2.21 -0.13
N MET A 119 6.84 1.69 0.95
CA MET A 119 6.99 2.26 2.29
C MET A 119 7.79 1.37 3.22
N ASN A 120 8.75 1.98 3.89
CA ASN A 120 9.53 1.38 4.97
C ASN A 120 9.30 2.15 6.27
N VAL A 121 9.01 1.42 7.34
CA VAL A 121 8.84 1.99 8.69
C VAL A 121 10.09 1.71 9.51
N SER A 122 10.72 2.76 10.01
CA SER A 122 11.84 2.67 10.94
C SER A 122 11.34 2.50 12.37
N GLY A 123 11.80 1.45 13.04
CA GLY A 123 11.33 1.09 14.39
C GLY A 123 10.03 0.33 14.39
N GLN A 124 9.25 0.46 15.47
CA GLN A 124 8.01 -0.28 15.69
C GLN A 124 6.82 0.67 15.79
N VAL A 125 5.75 0.36 15.08
CA VAL A 125 4.43 0.98 15.27
C VAL A 125 3.73 0.28 16.42
N LYS A 126 3.36 1.02 17.47
CA LYS A 126 2.62 0.49 18.62
C LYS A 126 1.27 1.19 18.75
N THR A 127 0.19 0.46 18.50
CA THR A 127 -1.16 1.01 18.49
C THR A 127 -2.19 -0.02 18.97
N PRO A 128 -3.31 0.36 19.57
CA PRO A 128 -4.39 -0.58 19.93
C PRO A 128 -4.98 -1.33 18.73
N GLU A 129 -5.07 -0.65 17.58
CA GLU A 129 -5.58 -1.19 16.33
C GLU A 129 -4.73 -0.68 15.17
N PHE A 130 -4.37 -1.57 14.25
CA PHE A 130 -3.62 -1.24 13.04
C PHE A 130 -4.35 -1.68 11.79
N SER A 131 -4.49 -0.80 10.82
CA SER A 131 -5.07 -1.09 9.51
C SER A 131 -4.07 -0.86 8.39
N LEU A 132 -3.97 -1.80 7.46
CA LEU A 132 -3.11 -1.71 6.29
C LEU A 132 -3.91 -2.02 5.03
N HIS A 133 -3.92 -1.10 4.09
CA HIS A 133 -4.59 -1.23 2.80
C HIS A 133 -3.59 -1.05 1.66
N LEU A 134 -3.38 -2.10 0.87
CA LEU A 134 -2.42 -2.09 -0.24
C LEU A 134 -3.11 -2.41 -1.57
N LYS A 135 -2.85 -1.61 -2.60
CA LYS A 135 -3.31 -1.83 -3.98
C LYS A 135 -2.21 -1.52 -4.99
N GLY A 136 -2.40 -1.95 -6.22
CA GLY A 136 -1.43 -1.75 -7.30
C GLY A 136 -0.20 -2.64 -7.13
N ASN A 137 0.97 -2.06 -7.33
CA ASN A 137 2.27 -2.66 -7.06
C ASN A 137 2.90 -2.13 -5.76
N SER A 138 2.07 -1.62 -4.83
CA SER A 138 2.56 -1.02 -3.59
C SER A 138 3.23 -2.04 -2.67
N LYS A 139 4.18 -1.57 -1.87
CA LYS A 139 4.94 -2.41 -0.95
C LYS A 139 4.99 -1.77 0.43
N PHE A 140 4.81 -2.60 1.46
CA PHE A 140 4.96 -2.20 2.86
C PHE A 140 5.98 -3.08 3.56
N MET A 141 6.90 -2.47 4.31
CA MET A 141 7.81 -3.14 5.21
C MET A 141 7.87 -2.41 6.55
N GLY A 142 7.64 -3.12 7.66
CA GLY A 142 7.68 -2.51 8.98
C GLY A 142 7.40 -3.49 10.11
N ALA A 143 7.64 -3.04 11.34
CA ALA A 143 7.29 -3.77 12.54
C ALA A 143 6.04 -3.17 13.19
N VAL A 144 5.06 -4.03 13.52
CA VAL A 144 3.76 -3.66 14.08
C VAL A 144 3.49 -4.45 15.34
N ILE A 145 3.12 -3.77 16.40
CA ILE A 145 2.61 -4.35 17.64
C ILE A 145 1.22 -3.76 17.89
N ALA A 146 0.20 -4.58 17.66
CA ALA A 146 -1.18 -4.15 17.80
C ALA A 146 -2.07 -5.33 18.23
N PRO A 147 -2.84 -5.24 19.33
CA PRO A 147 -3.80 -6.29 19.71
C PRO A 147 -4.78 -6.67 18.60
N LYS A 148 -5.16 -5.72 17.74
CA LYS A 148 -6.01 -5.96 16.58
C LYS A 148 -5.33 -5.43 15.34
N SER A 149 -5.29 -6.25 14.29
CA SER A 149 -4.78 -5.86 12.98
C SER A 149 -5.76 -6.23 11.89
N LYS A 150 -5.97 -5.31 10.95
CA LYS A 150 -6.74 -5.53 9.74
C LYS A 150 -5.85 -5.25 8.54
N ILE A 151 -5.70 -6.24 7.66
CA ILE A 151 -4.86 -6.12 6.47
C ILE A 151 -5.69 -6.50 5.25
N GLU A 152 -5.82 -5.58 4.30
CA GLU A 152 -6.51 -5.78 3.05
C GLU A 152 -5.56 -5.47 1.88
N MET A 153 -5.31 -6.47 1.04
CA MET A 153 -4.36 -6.36 -0.07
C MET A 153 -4.96 -6.91 -1.36
N ALA A 154 -4.70 -6.21 -2.45
CA ALA A 154 -5.17 -6.63 -3.78
C ALA A 154 -4.13 -6.36 -4.86
N GLU A 155 -4.39 -6.87 -6.06
CA GLU A 155 -3.59 -6.73 -7.27
C GLU A 155 -2.20 -7.36 -7.11
N LYS A 156 -1.10 -6.59 -7.24
CA LYS A 156 0.29 -7.10 -7.11
C LYS A 156 0.99 -6.53 -5.88
N SER A 157 0.22 -6.11 -4.88
CA SER A 157 0.76 -5.52 -3.66
C SER A 157 1.51 -6.53 -2.81
N ASN A 158 2.50 -6.05 -2.06
CA ASN A 158 3.34 -6.89 -1.22
C ASN A 158 3.50 -6.30 0.18
N ALA A 159 3.52 -7.18 1.20
CA ALA A 159 3.83 -6.78 2.56
C ALA A 159 4.85 -7.71 3.22
N ASN A 160 5.76 -7.14 3.99
CA ASN A 160 6.63 -7.82 4.93
C ASN A 160 6.45 -7.16 6.30
N ILE A 161 5.92 -7.91 7.26
CA ILE A 161 5.58 -7.40 8.58
C ILE A 161 6.29 -8.23 9.63
N LEU A 162 6.82 -7.54 10.64
CA LEU A 162 7.40 -8.12 11.84
C LEU A 162 6.56 -7.70 13.05
N GLY A 163 6.71 -8.40 14.18
CA GLY A 163 6.05 -8.02 15.43
C GLY A 163 4.94 -8.97 15.84
N GLU A 164 3.82 -8.45 16.37
CA GLU A 164 2.79 -9.30 16.93
C GLU A 164 1.37 -8.70 16.89
N THR A 165 0.38 -9.57 16.82
CA THR A 165 -1.04 -9.22 16.95
C THR A 165 -1.82 -10.38 17.59
N LYS A 166 -2.83 -10.06 18.41
CA LYS A 166 -3.73 -11.09 18.93
C LYS A 166 -4.74 -11.53 17.88
N ASN A 167 -5.36 -10.58 17.18
CA ASN A 167 -6.38 -10.88 16.20
C ASN A 167 -6.03 -10.23 14.87
N LEU A 168 -5.80 -11.05 13.86
CA LEU A 168 -5.57 -10.61 12.48
C LEU A 168 -6.80 -10.92 11.62
N ASN A 169 -7.41 -9.87 11.04
CA ASN A 169 -8.34 -10.03 9.92
C ASN A 169 -7.59 -9.75 8.63
N LEU A 170 -7.45 -10.77 7.78
CA LEU A 170 -6.63 -10.72 6.57
C LEU A 170 -7.48 -10.99 5.33
N LYS A 171 -7.53 -10.01 4.43
CA LYS A 171 -8.17 -10.18 3.11
C LYS A 171 -7.15 -10.00 2.01
N LEU A 172 -7.02 -11.03 1.18
CA LEU A 172 -6.10 -11.03 0.05
C LEU A 172 -6.82 -11.36 -1.25
N ALA A 173 -6.53 -10.62 -2.29
CA ALA A 173 -7.07 -10.87 -3.61
C ALA A 173 -6.01 -10.78 -4.70
N ASP A 174 -6.29 -11.39 -5.85
CA ASP A 174 -5.48 -11.39 -7.06
C ASP A 174 -4.07 -11.98 -6.85
N SER A 175 -3.02 -11.20 -7.06
CA SER A 175 -1.64 -11.63 -6.86
C SER A 175 -0.97 -10.98 -5.63
N ALA A 176 -1.79 -10.50 -4.69
CA ALA A 176 -1.28 -9.91 -3.45
C ALA A 176 -0.51 -10.93 -2.62
N SER A 177 0.59 -10.51 -2.02
CA SER A 177 1.45 -11.39 -1.25
C SER A 177 1.88 -10.76 0.08
N ILE A 178 1.65 -11.47 1.18
CA ILE A 178 2.19 -11.12 2.49
C ILE A 178 3.14 -12.22 2.97
N MET A 179 4.42 -11.87 3.17
CA MET A 179 5.44 -12.77 3.71
C MET A 179 5.90 -12.26 5.06
N ALA A 180 5.34 -12.80 6.13
CA ALA A 180 5.52 -12.31 7.48
C ALA A 180 5.72 -13.46 8.50
N PRO A 181 6.75 -14.30 8.33
CA PRO A 181 7.00 -15.44 9.22
C PRO A 181 7.40 -15.03 10.65
N TYR A 182 7.78 -13.77 10.85
CA TYR A 182 8.12 -13.17 12.15
C TYR A 182 7.05 -12.16 12.63
N PHE A 183 5.86 -12.23 12.07
CA PHE A 183 4.67 -11.58 12.61
C PHE A 183 3.86 -12.64 13.35
N TYR A 184 3.88 -12.58 14.66
CA TYR A 184 3.23 -13.56 15.54
C TYR A 184 1.74 -13.24 15.68
N VAL A 185 0.90 -14.14 15.22
CA VAL A 185 -0.57 -13.98 15.20
C VAL A 185 -1.17 -15.02 16.14
N GLU A 186 -1.89 -14.59 17.18
CA GLU A 186 -2.62 -15.55 18.02
C GLU A 186 -3.79 -16.15 17.25
N ASN A 187 -4.68 -15.32 16.70
CA ASN A 187 -5.88 -15.75 15.98
C ASN A 187 -5.93 -15.11 14.58
N LEU A 188 -6.09 -15.94 13.56
CA LEU A 188 -6.22 -15.52 12.16
C LEU A 188 -7.65 -15.73 11.66
N GLU A 189 -8.27 -14.69 11.12
CA GLU A 189 -9.42 -14.79 10.23
C GLU A 189 -9.00 -14.37 8.82
N ILE A 190 -9.08 -15.29 7.85
CA ILE A 190 -8.58 -15.06 6.50
C ILE A 190 -9.66 -15.25 5.43
N LEU A 191 -9.70 -14.33 4.48
CA LEU A 191 -10.34 -14.49 3.19
C LEU A 191 -9.31 -14.27 2.10
N SER A 192 -8.96 -15.32 1.35
CA SER A 192 -7.94 -15.26 0.32
C SER A 192 -8.45 -15.88 -0.98
N GLN A 193 -8.29 -15.18 -2.09
CA GLN A 193 -8.81 -15.60 -3.38
C GLN A 193 -7.86 -15.31 -4.53
N ASN A 194 -8.13 -15.94 -5.66
CA ASN A 194 -7.35 -15.88 -6.91
C ASN A 194 -5.93 -16.43 -6.69
N GLY A 195 -4.88 -15.69 -7.03
CA GLY A 195 -3.49 -16.12 -6.89
C GLY A 195 -2.79 -15.57 -5.63
N ALA A 196 -3.55 -15.04 -4.68
CA ALA A 196 -2.99 -14.41 -3.48
C ALA A 196 -2.26 -15.41 -2.58
N SER A 197 -1.23 -14.94 -1.88
CA SER A 197 -0.41 -15.79 -1.01
C SER A 197 -0.12 -15.14 0.34
N ALA A 198 -0.11 -15.97 1.39
CA ALA A 198 0.28 -15.57 2.73
C ALA A 198 1.30 -16.52 3.35
N GLY A 199 2.26 -15.98 4.09
CA GLY A 199 3.19 -16.72 4.95
C GLY A 199 3.19 -16.09 6.34
N LEU A 200 2.63 -16.78 7.37
CA LEU A 200 2.35 -16.22 8.69
C LEU A 200 2.72 -17.20 9.81
N ASN A 201 3.12 -16.68 10.96
CA ASN A 201 3.26 -17.47 12.19
C ASN A 201 1.97 -17.37 13.00
N ILE A 202 1.29 -18.53 13.23
CA ILE A 202 -0.03 -18.58 13.83
C ILE A 202 0.00 -19.53 15.03
N ASP A 203 -0.45 -19.05 16.20
CA ASP A 203 -0.31 -19.77 17.45
C ASP A 203 -1.56 -20.54 17.87
N GLN A 204 -2.75 -19.92 17.90
CA GLN A 204 -3.92 -20.52 18.54
C GLN A 204 -4.99 -21.01 17.55
N GLU A 205 -5.53 -20.14 16.71
CA GLU A 205 -6.61 -20.52 15.79
C GLU A 205 -6.44 -19.85 14.42
N MET A 206 -6.78 -20.58 13.37
CA MET A 206 -6.97 -20.03 12.04
C MET A 206 -8.31 -20.49 11.45
N LYS A 207 -9.10 -19.52 10.96
CA LYS A 207 -10.41 -19.72 10.37
C LYS A 207 -10.61 -18.88 9.12
N GLY A 208 -11.59 -19.23 8.29
CA GLY A 208 -11.94 -18.47 7.09
C GLY A 208 -11.89 -19.32 5.83
N THR A 209 -11.73 -18.67 4.68
CA THR A 209 -11.83 -19.34 3.38
C THR A 209 -10.66 -18.98 2.48
N LEU A 210 -10.12 -20.00 1.83
CA LEU A 210 -9.16 -19.87 0.72
C LEU A 210 -9.82 -20.42 -0.55
N GLU A 211 -9.80 -19.64 -1.64
CA GLU A 211 -10.46 -19.97 -2.89
C GLU A 211 -9.52 -19.87 -4.10
N ASN A 212 -9.90 -20.51 -5.18
CA ASN A 212 -9.18 -20.55 -6.46
C ASN A 212 -7.76 -21.13 -6.31
N THR A 213 -6.72 -20.32 -6.60
CA THR A 213 -5.31 -20.73 -6.53
C THR A 213 -4.56 -20.07 -5.36
N SER A 214 -5.30 -19.55 -4.37
CA SER A 214 -4.68 -18.90 -3.22
C SER A 214 -3.88 -19.86 -2.35
N LYS A 215 -2.85 -19.34 -1.67
CA LYS A 215 -1.92 -20.16 -0.88
C LYS A 215 -1.69 -19.56 0.51
N LEU A 216 -1.79 -20.40 1.54
CA LEU A 216 -1.35 -20.09 2.89
C LEU A 216 -0.22 -21.03 3.29
N ILE A 217 0.94 -20.47 3.61
CA ILE A 217 2.01 -21.14 4.35
C ILE A 217 1.92 -20.64 5.78
N PHE A 218 1.86 -21.53 6.74
CA PHE A 218 1.86 -21.11 8.14
C PHE A 218 2.92 -21.85 8.95
N TYR A 219 3.31 -21.23 10.06
CA TYR A 219 4.24 -21.73 11.07
C TYR A 219 3.50 -21.77 12.38
N GLY A 220 3.73 -22.83 13.19
CA GLY A 220 3.01 -23.06 14.45
C GLY A 220 2.06 -24.24 14.37
N GLU A 221 1.28 -24.45 15.43
CA GLU A 221 0.34 -25.58 15.56
C GLU A 221 -1.08 -25.09 15.95
N PRO A 222 -1.68 -24.14 15.21
CA PRO A 222 -3.00 -23.60 15.53
C PRO A 222 -4.12 -24.61 15.28
N LEU A 223 -5.24 -24.43 15.97
CA LEU A 223 -6.50 -25.09 15.62
C LEU A 223 -6.94 -24.64 14.22
N ASN A 224 -6.98 -25.58 13.29
CA ASN A 224 -7.31 -25.29 11.89
C ASN A 224 -8.80 -25.46 11.60
N LYS A 225 -9.50 -24.35 11.34
CA LYS A 225 -10.92 -24.27 10.93
C LYS A 225 -11.07 -23.64 9.54
N LEU A 226 -10.07 -23.79 8.67
CA LEU A 226 -10.10 -23.23 7.33
C LEU A 226 -10.95 -24.06 6.38
N THR A 227 -11.68 -23.36 5.53
CA THR A 227 -12.33 -23.95 4.35
C THR A 227 -11.49 -23.69 3.11
N LYS A 228 -11.17 -24.76 2.38
CA LYS A 228 -10.50 -24.67 1.08
C LYS A 228 -11.48 -24.96 -0.04
N LYS A 229 -11.46 -24.14 -1.08
CA LYS A 229 -12.20 -24.34 -2.30
C LYS A 229 -11.26 -24.35 -3.51
N ASP A 230 -11.65 -25.04 -4.54
CA ASP A 230 -10.93 -25.15 -5.81
C ASP A 230 -9.50 -25.70 -5.64
N LYS A 231 -8.50 -24.96 -6.15
CA LYS A 231 -7.08 -25.34 -6.08
C LYS A 231 -6.33 -24.64 -4.95
N ALA A 232 -7.03 -24.09 -3.97
CA ALA A 232 -6.40 -23.43 -2.83
C ALA A 232 -5.55 -24.40 -2.00
N SER A 233 -4.40 -23.94 -1.52
CA SER A 233 -3.46 -24.76 -0.75
C SER A 233 -3.14 -24.15 0.61
N VAL A 234 -3.00 -25.04 1.60
CA VAL A 234 -2.58 -24.70 2.97
C VAL A 234 -1.46 -25.64 3.36
N GLU A 235 -0.32 -25.09 3.77
CA GLU A 235 0.90 -25.82 4.07
C GLU A 235 1.48 -25.38 5.42
N ASN A 236 1.70 -26.33 6.34
CA ASN A 236 2.46 -26.06 7.56
C ASN A 236 3.96 -26.24 7.29
N ARG A 237 4.77 -25.31 7.74
CA ARG A 237 6.24 -25.38 7.68
C ARG A 237 6.87 -25.10 9.04
N LYS A 238 8.08 -25.56 9.23
CA LYS A 238 8.92 -25.20 10.40
C LYS A 238 9.75 -23.96 10.06
N LEU A 239 9.82 -23.02 10.98
CA LEU A 239 10.82 -21.96 10.92
C LEU A 239 12.20 -22.61 11.09
N LYS A 240 13.15 -22.26 10.24
CA LYS A 240 14.52 -22.69 10.32
C LYS A 240 15.31 -21.75 11.21
#